data_9c6a5cb0cb016e42a3be727df9ffd8ee
#
_entry.id   9c6a5cb0cb016e42a3be727df9ffd8ee
#
_cell.length_a   1.000
_cell.length_b   1.000
_cell.length_c   1.000
_cell.angle_alpha   90.00
_cell.angle_beta   90.00
_cell.angle_gamma   90.00
#
_symmetry.space_group_name_H-M   'P 1'
#
loop_
_entity.id
_entity.type
_entity.pdbx_description
1 polymer ?
#
loop_
_entity_poly.entity_id
_entity_poly.type
_entity_poly.pdbx_seq_one_letter_code
_entity_poly.pdbx_strand_id
1 'polypeptide(L)'
;MKKQILAGAAIILSAALTACNGNKAQTEETETQQTETVAADLFSADSAYAYVQRQVDFGPRIPGTDAHKACGDWLAATLRSYGATVLEQRAEVKAYTGEMLPMRNIIASYNPEASQRILLMAHWDTRPFSDEDPNSAMHTKTFDGADDGGSGVGVLLEIARTLGQRDSIGIGVDLVLFDTEDYGTSG
;
A
#
# COMPACT_ATOMS: atom_id res chain seq x y z
N MET A 1 61.96 12.82 34.69
CA MET A 1 62.26 13.53 35.95
C MET A 1 61.00 13.56 36.76
N LYS A 2 61.07 12.98 37.96
CA LYS A 2 60.39 13.29 39.23
C LYS A 2 58.85 13.21 39.20
N LYS A 3 58.21 12.12 39.79
CA LYS A 3 58.01 11.92 41.26
C LYS A 3 56.88 12.81 41.78
N GLN A 4 55.91 12.41 42.56
CA GLN A 4 55.64 11.40 43.58
C GLN A 4 54.14 11.50 43.92
N ILE A 5 53.33 10.48 44.16
CA ILE A 5 53.15 9.67 45.38
C ILE A 5 52.34 10.43 46.49
N LEU A 6 51.32 9.84 46.95
CA LEU A 6 50.81 9.35 48.24
C LEU A 6 49.34 9.75 48.42
N ALA A 7 48.51 8.77 48.59
CA ALA A 7 48.11 8.03 49.78
C ALA A 7 47.19 8.85 50.66
N GLY A 8 46.08 8.45 51.03
CA GLY A 8 45.52 7.32 51.67
C GLY A 8 44.61 7.80 52.76
N ALA A 9 43.55 7.15 52.98
CA ALA A 9 43.10 6.69 54.29
C ALA A 9 41.57 6.43 54.29
N ALA A 10 41.29 5.20 54.53
CA ALA A 10 39.97 4.67 54.91
C ALA A 10 39.65 5.10 56.36
N ILE A 11 38.37 5.38 56.64
CA ILE A 11 37.81 5.14 57.98
C ILE A 11 36.36 4.65 57.81
N ILE A 12 36.14 3.56 58.46
CA ILE A 12 34.96 2.73 58.63
C ILE A 12 34.10 3.31 59.78
N LEU A 13 32.80 2.92 59.78
CA LEU A 13 31.88 2.76 60.95
C LEU A 13 30.77 3.79 61.01
N SER A 14 29.53 3.50 61.16
CA SER A 14 28.75 2.45 61.76
C SER A 14 27.26 2.68 61.51
N ALA A 15 26.53 1.63 61.59
CA ALA A 15 25.08 1.51 61.48
C ALA A 15 24.28 2.38 62.46
N ALA A 16 23.12 2.82 62.02
CA ALA A 16 21.93 2.96 62.87
C ALA A 16 20.65 2.73 62.04
N LEU A 17 20.00 1.65 62.36
CA LEU A 17 18.64 1.30 61.97
C LEU A 17 17.67 2.31 62.60
N THR A 18 16.84 2.94 61.79
CA THR A 18 15.54 3.44 62.28
C THR A 18 14.53 3.22 61.16
N ALA A 19 13.66 2.26 61.40
CA ALA A 19 12.44 2.06 60.68
C ALA A 19 11.49 3.22 60.92
N CYS A 20 11.01 3.86 59.87
CA CYS A 20 9.73 4.60 59.89
C CYS A 20 9.03 4.43 58.57
N ASN A 21 7.94 3.75 58.70
CA ASN A 21 6.88 3.53 57.76
C ASN A 21 6.37 4.86 57.18
N GLY A 22 6.43 5.01 55.88
CA GLY A 22 5.90 6.15 55.20
C GLY A 22 5.55 5.74 53.75
N ASN A 23 4.34 5.29 53.59
CA ASN A 23 3.71 5.03 52.31
C ASN A 23 3.82 6.28 51.42
N LYS A 24 4.75 6.29 50.48
CA LYS A 24 4.69 7.13 49.29
C LYS A 24 4.24 6.27 48.14
N ALA A 25 2.98 6.43 47.79
CA ALA A 25 2.44 5.95 46.51
C ALA A 25 3.33 6.54 45.40
N GLN A 26 4.11 5.67 44.74
CA GLN A 26 4.62 5.96 43.44
C GLN A 26 3.39 5.93 42.50
N THR A 27 3.00 7.09 42.06
CA THR A 27 2.12 7.23 40.89
C THR A 27 3.00 6.83 39.73
N GLU A 28 2.93 5.56 39.32
CA GLU A 28 3.31 5.18 37.98
C GLU A 28 2.31 5.88 37.05
N GLU A 29 2.80 6.92 36.38
CA GLU A 29 2.16 7.44 35.20
C GLU A 29 2.22 6.32 34.17
N THR A 30 1.18 5.48 34.16
CA THR A 30 0.88 4.62 33.04
C THR A 30 0.53 5.57 31.89
N GLU A 31 1.51 5.87 31.04
CA GLU A 31 1.22 6.34 29.68
C GLU A 31 0.28 5.31 29.06
N THR A 32 -0.99 5.60 29.13
CA THR A 32 -1.99 4.92 28.34
C THR A 32 -1.70 5.32 26.91
N GLN A 33 -0.86 4.55 26.22
CA GLN A 33 -0.90 4.53 24.76
C GLN A 33 -2.34 4.21 24.39
N GLN A 34 -3.11 5.25 24.12
CA GLN A 34 -4.33 5.11 23.34
C GLN A 34 -3.87 4.57 21.98
N THR A 35 -3.82 3.27 21.87
CA THR A 35 -3.90 2.62 20.59
C THR A 35 -5.26 3.05 20.04
N GLU A 36 -5.30 4.10 19.23
CA GLU A 36 -6.44 4.35 18.38
C GLU A 36 -6.69 3.03 17.67
N THR A 37 -7.74 2.34 18.05
CA THR A 37 -8.29 1.24 17.29
C THR A 37 -8.74 1.87 15.98
N VAL A 38 -7.81 1.94 15.04
CA VAL A 38 -8.11 2.30 13.66
C VAL A 38 -9.18 1.33 13.24
N ALA A 39 -10.37 1.86 13.01
CA ALA A 39 -11.55 1.07 12.78
C ALA A 39 -11.31 0.13 11.59
N ALA A 40 -11.04 -1.14 11.88
CA ALA A 40 -11.08 -2.22 10.90
C ALA A 40 -12.44 -2.28 10.19
N ASP A 41 -13.45 -1.65 10.78
CA ASP A 41 -14.83 -1.54 10.32
C ASP A 41 -15.01 -0.65 9.05
N LEU A 42 -13.97 0.08 8.60
CA LEU A 42 -14.10 0.91 7.41
C LEU A 42 -13.82 0.15 6.11
N PHE A 43 -13.01 -0.91 6.15
CA PHE A 43 -12.71 -1.72 4.98
C PHE A 43 -13.82 -2.73 4.74
N SER A 44 -14.45 -2.67 3.58
CA SER A 44 -15.53 -3.58 3.18
C SER A 44 -15.02 -4.60 2.15
N ALA A 45 -15.01 -5.87 2.54
CA ALA A 45 -14.67 -6.97 1.62
C ALA A 45 -15.64 -7.04 0.44
N ASP A 46 -16.94 -6.78 0.69
CA ASP A 46 -17.97 -6.77 -0.35
C ASP A 46 -17.72 -5.64 -1.37
N SER A 47 -17.29 -4.46 -0.89
CA SER A 47 -16.93 -3.36 -1.80
C SER A 47 -15.68 -3.69 -2.61
N ALA A 48 -14.65 -4.26 -1.99
CA ALA A 48 -13.45 -4.69 -2.70
C ALA A 48 -13.78 -5.71 -3.79
N TYR A 49 -14.63 -6.69 -3.47
CA TYR A 49 -15.11 -7.68 -4.45
C TYR A 49 -15.93 -7.04 -5.58
N ALA A 50 -16.80 -6.08 -5.26
CA ALA A 50 -17.57 -5.35 -6.26
C ALA A 50 -16.67 -4.58 -7.24
N TYR A 51 -15.53 -4.04 -6.79
CA TYR A 51 -14.54 -3.42 -7.68
C TYR A 51 -13.85 -4.43 -8.60
N VAL A 52 -13.59 -5.65 -8.12
CA VAL A 52 -13.09 -6.73 -8.99
C VAL A 52 -14.12 -7.05 -10.06
N GLN A 53 -15.39 -7.28 -9.67
CA GLN A 53 -16.48 -7.55 -10.59
C GLN A 53 -16.62 -6.46 -11.64
N ARG A 54 -16.53 -5.18 -11.21
CA ARG A 54 -16.63 -4.05 -12.14
C ARG A 54 -15.51 -4.04 -13.17
N GLN A 55 -14.30 -4.43 -12.80
CA GLN A 55 -13.18 -4.57 -13.75
C GLN A 55 -13.44 -5.68 -14.75
N VAL A 56 -13.92 -6.83 -14.29
CA VAL A 56 -14.30 -7.98 -15.13
C VAL A 56 -15.41 -7.62 -16.10
N ASP A 57 -16.38 -6.81 -15.70
CA ASP A 57 -17.50 -6.37 -16.55
C ASP A 57 -17.06 -5.55 -17.78
N PHE A 58 -15.86 -4.98 -17.79
CA PHE A 58 -15.29 -4.35 -18.98
C PHE A 58 -14.75 -5.37 -19.98
N GLY A 59 -14.49 -6.60 -19.54
CA GLY A 59 -13.77 -7.63 -20.27
C GLY A 59 -12.26 -7.59 -20.04
N PRO A 60 -11.49 -8.43 -20.74
CA PRO A 60 -10.03 -8.46 -20.62
C PRO A 60 -9.41 -7.08 -20.87
N ARG A 61 -8.64 -6.58 -19.90
CA ARG A 61 -8.01 -5.25 -19.95
C ARG A 61 -6.66 -5.30 -20.67
N ILE A 62 -6.66 -5.94 -21.85
CA ILE A 62 -5.46 -6.07 -22.69
C ILE A 62 -5.05 -4.69 -23.19
N PRO A 63 -3.80 -4.25 -23.01
CA PRO A 63 -3.32 -2.96 -23.46
C PRO A 63 -3.70 -2.64 -24.91
N GLY A 64 -4.26 -1.43 -25.14
CA GLY A 64 -4.68 -0.95 -26.46
C GLY A 64 -6.11 -1.31 -26.86
N THR A 65 -6.84 -2.16 -26.09
CA THR A 65 -8.25 -2.49 -26.39
C THR A 65 -9.23 -1.44 -25.86
N ASP A 66 -10.47 -1.46 -26.34
CA ASP A 66 -11.54 -0.61 -25.83
C ASP A 66 -11.88 -0.92 -24.38
N ALA A 67 -11.82 -2.20 -23.96
CA ALA A 67 -12.01 -2.63 -22.57
C ALA A 67 -10.96 -2.02 -21.65
N HIS A 68 -9.69 -2.07 -22.05
CA HIS A 68 -8.59 -1.45 -21.33
C HIS A 68 -8.79 0.07 -21.19
N LYS A 69 -9.10 0.76 -22.29
CA LYS A 69 -9.35 2.20 -22.24
C LYS A 69 -10.50 2.56 -21.31
N ALA A 70 -11.66 1.87 -21.44
CA ALA A 70 -12.84 2.14 -20.65
C ALA A 70 -12.62 1.85 -19.16
N CYS A 71 -11.93 0.75 -18.83
CA CYS A 71 -11.56 0.41 -17.46
C CYS A 71 -10.61 1.47 -16.87
N GLY A 72 -9.57 1.86 -17.58
CA GLY A 72 -8.63 2.91 -17.13
C GLY A 72 -9.32 4.26 -16.90
N ASP A 73 -10.29 4.65 -17.74
CA ASP A 73 -11.08 5.87 -17.54
C ASP A 73 -11.92 5.77 -16.25
N TRP A 74 -12.55 4.62 -16.01
CA TRP A 74 -13.31 4.36 -14.79
C TRP A 74 -12.42 4.36 -13.53
N LEU A 75 -11.26 3.68 -13.58
CA LEU A 75 -10.29 3.63 -12.47
C LEU A 75 -9.86 5.04 -12.06
N ALA A 76 -9.42 5.86 -13.01
CA ALA A 76 -9.00 7.23 -12.75
C ALA A 76 -10.14 8.10 -12.20
N ALA A 77 -11.36 7.96 -12.73
CA ALA A 77 -12.54 8.69 -12.26
C ALA A 77 -12.91 8.26 -10.83
N THR A 78 -12.87 6.96 -10.52
CA THR A 78 -13.18 6.42 -9.20
C THR A 78 -12.20 6.95 -8.15
N LEU A 79 -10.90 6.90 -8.41
CA LEU A 79 -9.88 7.41 -7.50
C LEU A 79 -10.05 8.92 -7.24
N ARG A 80 -10.36 9.71 -8.28
CA ARG A 80 -10.68 11.14 -8.11
C ARG A 80 -11.93 11.36 -7.25
N SER A 81 -12.95 10.53 -7.42
CA SER A 81 -14.19 10.63 -6.62
C SER A 81 -13.98 10.35 -5.14
N TYR A 82 -12.91 9.62 -4.79
CA TYR A 82 -12.46 9.37 -3.42
C TYR A 82 -11.45 10.41 -2.92
N GLY A 83 -11.33 11.55 -3.60
CA GLY A 83 -10.52 12.68 -3.13
C GLY A 83 -9.03 12.58 -3.43
N ALA A 84 -8.57 11.59 -4.18
CA ALA A 84 -7.18 11.51 -4.56
C ALA A 84 -6.78 12.57 -5.60
N THR A 85 -5.56 13.09 -5.49
CA THR A 85 -4.89 13.76 -6.62
C THR A 85 -4.39 12.70 -7.58
N VAL A 86 -4.94 12.67 -8.80
CA VAL A 86 -4.65 11.61 -9.78
C VAL A 86 -3.81 12.14 -10.92
N LEU A 87 -2.63 11.53 -11.09
CA LEU A 87 -1.74 11.68 -12.24
C LEU A 87 -1.88 10.44 -13.13
N GLU A 88 -2.01 10.64 -14.43
CA GLU A 88 -1.97 9.57 -15.43
C GLU A 88 -0.66 9.67 -16.22
N GLN A 89 0.21 8.71 -16.04
CA GLN A 89 1.45 8.58 -16.81
C GLN A 89 1.16 7.77 -18.06
N ARG A 90 1.28 8.38 -19.22
CA ARG A 90 1.05 7.74 -20.53
C ARG A 90 2.33 7.66 -21.33
N ALA A 91 2.58 6.51 -21.94
CA ALA A 91 3.72 6.28 -22.82
C ALA A 91 3.42 5.18 -23.84
N GLU A 92 4.25 5.08 -24.87
CA GLU A 92 4.34 3.90 -25.73
C GLU A 92 5.49 3.04 -25.23
N VAL A 93 5.25 1.79 -24.90
CA VAL A 93 6.27 0.85 -24.44
C VAL A 93 6.39 -0.32 -25.41
N LYS A 94 7.60 -0.85 -25.55
CA LYS A 94 7.86 -1.97 -26.45
C LYS A 94 7.74 -3.29 -25.68
N ALA A 95 6.78 -4.11 -26.06
CA ALA A 95 6.64 -5.47 -25.54
C ALA A 95 7.81 -6.38 -25.97
N TYR A 96 7.98 -7.52 -25.32
CA TYR A 96 8.97 -8.54 -25.70
C TYR A 96 8.80 -9.04 -27.14
N THR A 97 7.55 -9.04 -27.64
CA THR A 97 7.23 -9.40 -29.03
C THR A 97 7.73 -8.38 -30.05
N GLY A 98 8.14 -7.19 -29.60
CA GLY A 98 8.51 -6.05 -30.46
C GLY A 98 7.34 -5.12 -30.77
N GLU A 99 6.13 -5.44 -30.38
CA GLU A 99 4.94 -4.61 -30.54
C GLU A 99 5.03 -3.37 -29.63
N MET A 100 4.49 -2.25 -30.09
CA MET A 100 4.34 -1.03 -29.30
C MET A 100 2.98 -1.01 -28.63
N LEU A 101 2.96 -0.90 -27.31
CA LEU A 101 1.76 -0.91 -26.49
C LEU A 101 1.53 0.47 -25.88
N PRO A 102 0.29 0.99 -25.90
CA PRO A 102 -0.06 2.19 -25.16
C PRO A 102 -0.10 1.86 -23.66
N MET A 103 0.78 2.44 -22.87
CA MET A 103 0.84 2.29 -21.41
C MET A 103 0.13 3.46 -20.72
N ARG A 104 -0.60 3.16 -19.65
CA ARG A 104 -1.29 4.14 -18.82
C ARG A 104 -1.20 3.76 -17.34
N ASN A 105 -0.14 4.16 -16.65
CA ASN A 105 -0.09 4.07 -15.19
C ASN A 105 -0.99 5.13 -14.56
N ILE A 106 -1.73 4.76 -13.51
CA ILE A 106 -2.61 5.65 -12.76
C ILE A 106 -2.05 5.79 -11.35
N ILE A 107 -1.66 7.00 -10.97
CA ILE A 107 -1.05 7.31 -9.67
C ILE A 107 -2.02 8.19 -8.91
N ALA A 108 -2.51 7.70 -7.76
CA ALA A 108 -3.44 8.41 -6.89
C ALA A 108 -2.76 8.75 -5.56
N SER A 109 -2.64 10.05 -5.26
CA SER A 109 -1.95 10.54 -4.08
C SER A 109 -2.92 11.17 -3.09
N TYR A 110 -2.81 10.73 -1.83
CA TYR A 110 -3.45 11.31 -0.67
C TYR A 110 -2.39 12.02 0.17
N ASN A 111 -2.73 13.20 0.73
CA ASN A 111 -1.81 14.04 1.48
C ASN A 111 -0.45 14.20 0.76
N PRO A 112 -0.42 14.79 -0.45
CA PRO A 112 0.76 14.81 -1.31
C PRO A 112 1.95 15.58 -0.72
N GLU A 113 1.70 16.51 0.21
CA GLU A 113 2.73 17.34 0.85
C GLU A 113 3.42 16.64 2.04
N ALA A 114 2.94 15.47 2.47
CA ALA A 114 3.53 14.75 3.58
C ALA A 114 4.95 14.26 3.24
N SER A 115 5.88 14.48 4.15
CA SER A 115 7.29 14.05 4.00
C SER A 115 7.48 12.54 4.19
N GLN A 116 6.63 11.91 5.00
CA GLN A 116 6.59 10.47 5.17
C GLN A 116 5.45 9.91 4.33
N ARG A 117 5.76 8.96 3.48
CA ARG A 117 4.80 8.38 2.53
C ARG A 117 4.91 6.87 2.48
N ILE A 118 3.80 6.21 2.20
CA ILE A 118 3.76 4.79 1.84
C ILE A 118 3.29 4.65 0.40
N LEU A 119 3.79 3.63 -0.27
CA LEU A 119 3.43 3.27 -1.63
C LEU A 119 2.75 1.90 -1.62
N LEU A 120 1.56 1.83 -2.19
CA LEU A 120 0.84 0.59 -2.44
C LEU A 120 0.61 0.46 -3.95
N MET A 121 0.77 -0.74 -4.48
CA MET A 121 0.73 -0.91 -5.93
C MET A 121 0.11 -2.25 -6.35
N ALA A 122 -0.52 -2.24 -7.51
CA ALA A 122 -1.02 -3.43 -8.21
C ALA A 122 -1.05 -3.13 -9.71
N HIS A 123 -0.95 -4.15 -10.58
CA HIS A 123 -1.22 -3.94 -12.00
C HIS A 123 -2.72 -4.05 -12.29
N TRP A 124 -3.19 -3.43 -13.35
CA TRP A 124 -4.59 -3.41 -13.72
C TRP A 124 -4.89 -3.95 -15.10
N ASP A 125 -3.85 -4.12 -15.93
CA ASP A 125 -3.94 -4.77 -17.23
C ASP A 125 -4.12 -6.29 -17.09
N THR A 126 -4.45 -6.94 -18.18
CA THR A 126 -4.49 -8.40 -18.29
C THR A 126 -3.59 -8.88 -19.41
N ARG A 127 -3.01 -10.06 -19.18
CA ARG A 127 -2.30 -10.81 -20.19
C ARG A 127 -3.20 -11.08 -21.40
N PRO A 128 -2.70 -10.98 -22.63
CA PRO A 128 -3.52 -11.15 -23.82
C PRO A 128 -3.99 -12.59 -24.03
N PHE A 129 -3.28 -13.59 -23.46
CA PHE A 129 -3.56 -15.01 -23.68
C PHE A 129 -3.29 -15.82 -22.42
N SER A 130 -3.98 -16.95 -22.28
CA SER A 130 -3.76 -17.91 -21.19
C SER A 130 -2.62 -18.89 -21.53
N ASP A 131 -1.46 -18.38 -21.94
CA ASP A 131 -0.32 -19.17 -22.45
C ASP A 131 0.39 -19.99 -21.36
N GLU A 132 0.14 -19.71 -20.09
CA GLU A 132 0.61 -20.48 -18.93
C GLU A 132 -0.42 -21.57 -18.48
N ASP A 133 -1.60 -21.66 -19.13
CA ASP A 133 -2.58 -22.67 -18.79
C ASP A 133 -2.03 -24.09 -19.09
N PRO A 134 -2.16 -25.07 -18.16
CA PRO A 134 -1.71 -26.43 -18.40
C PRO A 134 -2.40 -27.11 -19.58
N ASN A 135 -3.56 -26.62 -19.99
CA ASN A 135 -4.26 -27.05 -21.20
C ASN A 135 -3.88 -26.16 -22.39
N SER A 136 -3.03 -26.66 -23.28
CA SER A 136 -2.56 -25.92 -24.45
C SER A 136 -3.67 -25.42 -25.39
N ALA A 137 -4.88 -26.01 -25.33
CA ALA A 137 -6.04 -25.51 -26.10
C ALA A 137 -6.53 -24.14 -25.61
N MET A 138 -6.10 -23.72 -24.40
CA MET A 138 -6.41 -22.40 -23.81
C MET A 138 -5.39 -21.33 -24.17
N HIS A 139 -4.20 -21.68 -24.67
CA HIS A 139 -3.09 -20.74 -24.87
C HIS A 139 -3.39 -19.58 -25.82
N THR A 140 -4.44 -19.66 -26.62
CA THR A 140 -4.89 -18.57 -27.50
C THR A 140 -6.16 -17.89 -27.01
N LYS A 141 -6.61 -18.21 -25.80
CA LYS A 141 -7.82 -17.64 -25.20
C LYS A 141 -7.48 -16.49 -24.26
N THR A 142 -8.29 -15.47 -24.32
CA THR A 142 -8.27 -14.39 -23.34
C THR A 142 -8.92 -14.83 -22.03
N PHE A 143 -8.64 -14.15 -20.95
CA PHE A 143 -9.26 -14.35 -19.63
C PHE A 143 -9.57 -13.02 -18.98
N ASP A 144 -10.47 -13.04 -17.98
CA ASP A 144 -11.00 -11.81 -17.39
C ASP A 144 -10.06 -11.16 -16.37
N GLY A 145 -8.99 -11.84 -15.93
CA GLY A 145 -8.02 -11.30 -14.98
C GLY A 145 -8.64 -10.83 -13.66
N ALA A 146 -9.57 -11.62 -13.09
CA ALA A 146 -10.25 -11.26 -11.85
C ALA A 146 -9.30 -11.29 -10.65
N ASP A 147 -8.49 -12.35 -10.56
CA ASP A 147 -7.46 -12.49 -9.53
C ASP A 147 -6.19 -11.77 -9.97
N ASP A 148 -5.71 -12.12 -11.14
CA ASP A 148 -4.52 -11.54 -11.73
C ASP A 148 -4.79 -10.13 -12.28
N GLY A 149 -4.24 -9.14 -11.56
CA GLY A 149 -4.47 -7.71 -11.68
C GLY A 149 -5.72 -7.22 -10.97
N GLY A 150 -6.88 -7.83 -11.21
CA GLY A 150 -8.18 -7.34 -10.71
C GLY A 150 -8.31 -7.30 -9.19
N SER A 151 -7.84 -8.35 -8.50
CA SER A 151 -7.97 -8.48 -7.04
C SER A 151 -7.17 -7.40 -6.30
N GLY A 152 -5.90 -7.21 -6.67
CA GLY A 152 -5.05 -6.18 -6.08
C GLY A 152 -5.63 -4.78 -6.25
N VAL A 153 -6.12 -4.47 -7.46
CA VAL A 153 -6.78 -3.19 -7.74
C VAL A 153 -8.06 -3.03 -6.94
N GLY A 154 -8.87 -4.09 -6.78
CA GLY A 154 -10.08 -4.06 -5.96
C GLY A 154 -9.78 -3.66 -4.50
N VAL A 155 -8.71 -4.22 -3.92
CA VAL A 155 -8.22 -3.85 -2.58
C VAL A 155 -7.76 -2.39 -2.55
N LEU A 156 -6.99 -1.93 -3.53
CA LEU A 156 -6.50 -0.55 -3.57
C LEU A 156 -7.64 0.48 -3.71
N LEU A 157 -8.68 0.16 -4.48
CA LEU A 157 -9.87 1.02 -4.59
C LEU A 157 -10.64 1.11 -3.28
N GLU A 158 -10.73 0.01 -2.52
CA GLU A 158 -11.38 0.02 -1.21
C GLU A 158 -10.54 0.79 -0.17
N ILE A 159 -9.22 0.68 -0.23
CA ILE A 159 -8.32 1.55 0.55
C ILE A 159 -8.54 3.02 0.16
N ALA A 160 -8.62 3.33 -1.13
CA ALA A 160 -8.88 4.68 -1.61
C ALA A 160 -10.21 5.22 -1.05
N ARG A 161 -11.28 4.42 -1.07
CA ARG A 161 -12.58 4.79 -0.51
C ARG A 161 -12.48 5.10 0.98
N THR A 162 -11.77 4.28 1.75
CA THR A 162 -11.58 4.49 3.19
C THR A 162 -10.72 5.71 3.50
N LEU A 163 -9.67 5.97 2.71
CA LEU A 163 -8.85 7.18 2.86
C LEU A 163 -9.67 8.45 2.59
N GLY A 164 -10.51 8.42 1.56
CA GLY A 164 -11.38 9.55 1.19
C GLY A 164 -12.46 9.90 2.24
N GLN A 165 -12.73 9.00 3.18
CA GLN A 165 -13.68 9.22 4.29
C GLN A 165 -13.03 9.81 5.54
N ARG A 166 -11.73 10.06 5.54
CA ARG A 166 -11.01 10.60 6.68
C ARG A 166 -10.78 12.10 6.52
N ASP A 167 -11.01 12.84 7.58
CA ASP A 167 -10.76 14.28 7.62
C ASP A 167 -9.27 14.61 7.45
N SER A 168 -8.40 13.73 7.95
CA SER A 168 -6.95 13.83 7.79
C SER A 168 -6.26 12.48 7.91
N ILE A 169 -5.12 12.37 7.25
CA ILE A 169 -4.18 11.25 7.38
C ILE A 169 -2.80 11.81 7.71
N GLY A 170 -2.13 11.23 8.72
CA GLY A 170 -0.85 11.74 9.25
C GLY A 170 0.35 11.53 8.32
N ILE A 171 0.19 10.67 7.30
CA ILE A 171 1.23 10.34 6.31
C ILE A 171 0.69 10.53 4.90
N GLY A 172 1.57 10.58 3.91
CA GLY A 172 1.19 10.49 2.50
C GLY A 172 0.93 9.04 2.09
N VAL A 173 -0.05 8.83 1.20
CA VAL A 173 -0.32 7.51 0.61
C VAL A 173 -0.38 7.67 -0.89
N ASP A 174 0.43 6.88 -1.60
CA ASP A 174 0.38 6.78 -3.05
C ASP A 174 -0.12 5.39 -3.44
N LEU A 175 -1.16 5.35 -4.24
CA LEU A 175 -1.68 4.15 -4.86
C LEU A 175 -1.27 4.17 -6.33
N VAL A 176 -0.56 3.15 -6.78
CA VAL A 176 -0.11 3.06 -8.18
C VAL A 176 -0.74 1.84 -8.83
N LEU A 177 -1.54 2.09 -9.85
CA LEU A 177 -2.09 1.07 -10.72
C LEU A 177 -1.20 1.00 -11.96
N PHE A 178 -0.38 -0.05 -12.02
CA PHE A 178 0.54 -0.27 -13.15
C PHE A 178 -0.19 -0.84 -14.36
N ASP A 179 0.27 -0.46 -15.53
CA ASP A 179 -0.19 -0.94 -16.81
C ASP A 179 0.95 -1.65 -17.55
N THR A 180 0.61 -2.58 -18.43
CA THR A 180 1.56 -3.35 -19.25
C THR A 180 2.52 -4.23 -18.42
N GLU A 181 2.16 -4.56 -17.21
CA GLU A 181 2.95 -5.43 -16.33
C GLU A 181 2.90 -6.88 -16.83
N ASP A 182 1.69 -7.34 -17.17
CA ASP A 182 1.40 -8.73 -17.52
C ASP A 182 1.64 -9.06 -19.01
N TYR A 183 2.48 -8.28 -19.67
CA TYR A 183 2.85 -8.47 -21.08
C TYR A 183 4.26 -9.00 -21.25
N GLY A 184 4.78 -9.69 -20.21
CA GLY A 184 6.12 -10.25 -20.17
C GLY A 184 6.18 -11.72 -20.57
N THR A 185 7.40 -12.25 -20.70
CA THR A 185 7.67 -13.69 -20.69
C THR A 185 8.03 -14.11 -19.28
N SER A 186 7.55 -15.30 -18.85
CA SER A 186 8.14 -15.97 -17.70
C SER A 186 9.63 -16.21 -17.99
N GLY A 187 10.49 -15.59 -17.16
CA GLY A 187 11.94 -15.68 -17.32
C GLY A 187 12.50 -17.02 -16.88
#